data_f2259ed2e69e0ba2e6551c49e3c20447
#
_entry.id   f2259ed2e69e0ba2e6551c49e3c20447
#
_cell.length_a   1.000
_cell.length_b   1.000
_cell.length_c   1.000
_cell.angle_alpha   90.00
_cell.angle_beta   90.00
_cell.angle_gamma   90.00
#
_symmetry.space_group_name_H-M   'P 1'
#
loop_
_entity.id
_entity.type
_entity.pdbx_description
1 polymer ?
#
loop_
_entity_poly.entity_id
_entity_poly.type
_entity_poly.pdbx_seq_one_letter_code
_entity_poly.pdbx_strand_id
1 'polypeptide(L)'
;GWEKGVVEKNVQDRRKDIWREASERRWGSLDEINDWLEQACVKAWGEMSHPEWGHLTVADVWQDERARLMPNPRAFDGYVERAAKVSSTCLVTVARNRYSVPCEWAGQMVSTHLYPAQIVVVAGDAMVATHERLSDRNQTRYDWQHYVPLIERKPGALRNGAPFADLPEPLQRMRKGLLHQEGGDRVMAQVLAEVPKQGLDA
;
A
#
# COMPACT_ATOMS: atom_id res chain seq x y z
N GLY A 1 -26.12 -16.70 -18.25
CA GLY A 1 -25.98 -17.83 -17.35
C GLY A 1 -24.96 -18.90 -17.73
N TRP A 2 -25.04 -19.52 -18.91
CA TRP A 2 -24.15 -20.63 -19.29
C TRP A 2 -22.70 -20.19 -19.59
N GLU A 3 -22.49 -19.00 -20.12
CA GLU A 3 -21.17 -18.42 -20.38
C GLU A 3 -20.32 -18.31 -19.12
N LYS A 4 -20.94 -17.93 -18.00
CA LYS A 4 -20.28 -17.86 -16.70
C LYS A 4 -19.71 -19.22 -16.25
N GLY A 5 -20.46 -20.30 -16.51
CA GLY A 5 -20.04 -21.66 -16.16
C GLY A 5 -18.80 -22.13 -16.91
N VAL A 6 -18.64 -21.74 -18.19
CA VAL A 6 -17.47 -22.06 -18.99
C VAL A 6 -16.22 -21.35 -18.46
N VAL A 7 -16.34 -20.07 -18.13
CA VAL A 7 -15.22 -19.29 -17.56
C VAL A 7 -14.80 -19.85 -16.20
N GLU A 8 -15.77 -20.14 -15.31
CA GLU A 8 -15.48 -20.71 -13.99
C GLU A 8 -14.77 -22.07 -14.09
N LYS A 9 -15.23 -22.93 -14.99
CA LYS A 9 -14.61 -24.25 -15.22
C LYS A 9 -13.17 -24.11 -15.73
N ASN A 10 -12.94 -23.25 -16.72
CA ASN A 10 -11.61 -23.02 -17.26
C ASN A 10 -10.64 -22.49 -16.19
N VAL A 11 -11.10 -21.56 -15.36
CA VAL A 11 -10.30 -21.07 -14.23
C VAL A 11 -9.95 -22.20 -13.25
N GLN A 12 -10.93 -23.07 -12.92
CA GLN A 12 -10.69 -24.19 -12.00
C GLN A 12 -9.69 -25.20 -12.56
N ASP A 13 -9.84 -25.58 -13.82
CA ASP A 13 -8.98 -26.60 -14.45
C ASP A 13 -7.54 -26.08 -14.59
N ARG A 14 -7.36 -24.86 -15.10
CA ARG A 14 -6.04 -24.22 -15.19
C ARG A 14 -5.39 -24.01 -13.84
N ARG A 15 -6.18 -23.60 -12.86
CA ARG A 15 -5.68 -23.43 -11.50
C ARG A 15 -5.14 -24.74 -10.91
N LYS A 16 -5.79 -25.88 -11.15
CA LYS A 16 -5.29 -27.18 -10.69
C LYS A 16 -3.96 -27.55 -11.34
N ASP A 17 -3.84 -27.38 -12.66
CA ASP A 17 -2.62 -27.73 -13.39
C ASP A 17 -1.45 -26.84 -12.99
N ILE A 18 -1.65 -25.53 -12.97
CA ILE A 18 -0.61 -24.56 -12.60
C ILE A 18 -0.17 -24.74 -11.14
N TRP A 19 -1.12 -24.91 -10.21
CA TRP A 19 -0.76 -25.13 -8.80
C TRP A 19 -0.08 -26.46 -8.54
N ARG A 20 -0.40 -27.49 -9.29
CA ARG A 20 0.33 -28.78 -9.22
C ARG A 20 1.79 -28.56 -9.60
N GLU A 21 2.07 -27.90 -10.73
CA GLU A 21 3.44 -27.61 -11.16
C GLU A 21 4.15 -26.68 -10.17
N ALA A 22 3.47 -25.65 -9.66
CA ALA A 22 4.02 -24.76 -8.65
C ALA A 22 4.42 -25.48 -7.36
N SER A 23 3.64 -26.49 -6.95
CA SER A 23 3.89 -27.26 -5.72
C SER A 23 5.11 -28.19 -5.80
N GLU A 24 5.57 -28.50 -7.00
CA GLU A 24 6.77 -29.31 -7.23
C GLU A 24 8.08 -28.50 -7.16
N ARG A 25 7.96 -27.16 -7.04
CA ARG A 25 9.09 -26.23 -7.00
C ARG A 25 9.28 -25.64 -5.61
N ARG A 26 10.50 -25.13 -5.34
CA ARG A 26 10.80 -24.32 -4.17
C ARG A 26 10.92 -22.86 -4.61
N TRP A 27 10.32 -21.96 -3.85
CA TRP A 27 10.24 -20.53 -4.13
C TRP A 27 11.01 -19.76 -3.08
N GLY A 28 11.85 -18.82 -3.51
CA GLY A 28 12.62 -17.95 -2.63
C GLY A 28 11.81 -16.74 -2.14
N SER A 29 10.80 -16.29 -2.93
CA SER A 29 9.95 -15.13 -2.60
C SER A 29 8.57 -15.24 -3.26
N LEU A 30 7.66 -14.37 -2.84
CA LEU A 30 6.35 -14.22 -3.50
C LEU A 30 6.49 -13.61 -4.90
N ASP A 31 7.46 -12.75 -5.13
CA ASP A 31 7.71 -12.14 -6.43
C ASP A 31 8.16 -13.20 -7.44
N GLU A 32 9.07 -14.09 -7.04
CA GLU A 32 9.52 -15.20 -7.89
C GLU A 32 8.36 -16.12 -8.32
N ILE A 33 7.43 -16.46 -7.41
CA ILE A 33 6.26 -17.26 -7.78
C ILE A 33 5.30 -16.50 -8.68
N ASN A 34 5.14 -15.17 -8.48
CA ASN A 34 4.27 -14.35 -9.30
C ASN A 34 4.80 -14.21 -10.73
N ASP A 35 6.10 -13.97 -10.89
CA ASP A 35 6.75 -13.90 -12.21
C ASP A 35 6.61 -15.23 -12.97
N TRP A 36 6.82 -16.34 -12.26
CA TRP A 36 6.62 -17.66 -12.87
C TRP A 36 5.15 -17.92 -13.21
N LEU A 37 4.19 -17.54 -12.35
CA LEU A 37 2.76 -17.71 -12.60
C LEU A 37 2.33 -16.94 -13.84
N GLU A 38 2.81 -15.71 -14.05
CA GLU A 38 2.53 -14.92 -15.24
C GLU A 38 2.97 -15.68 -16.50
N GLN A 39 4.22 -16.15 -16.52
CA GLN A 39 4.76 -16.92 -17.66
C GLN A 39 4.00 -18.23 -17.89
N ALA A 40 3.67 -18.96 -16.83
CA ALA A 40 2.91 -20.21 -16.92
C ALA A 40 1.50 -19.99 -17.45
N CYS A 41 0.83 -18.91 -17.04
CA CYS A 41 -0.49 -18.52 -17.54
C CYS A 41 -0.44 -18.14 -19.02
N VAL A 42 0.52 -17.31 -19.43
CA VAL A 42 0.69 -16.88 -20.82
C VAL A 42 0.98 -18.09 -21.71
N LYS A 43 1.87 -18.99 -21.29
CA LYS A 43 2.16 -20.23 -22.02
C LYS A 43 0.92 -21.09 -22.16
N ALA A 44 0.23 -21.37 -21.04
CA ALA A 44 -0.93 -22.27 -21.03
C ALA A 44 -2.07 -21.78 -21.93
N TRP A 45 -2.35 -20.47 -21.95
CA TRP A 45 -3.37 -19.94 -22.83
C TRP A 45 -2.88 -19.81 -24.28
N GLY A 46 -1.62 -19.48 -24.49
CA GLY A 46 -1.03 -19.35 -25.82
C GLY A 46 -1.09 -20.65 -26.63
N GLU A 47 -0.91 -21.78 -25.95
CA GLU A 47 -0.96 -23.12 -26.57
C GLU A 47 -2.39 -23.67 -26.75
N MET A 48 -3.41 -22.99 -26.21
CA MET A 48 -4.81 -23.39 -26.33
C MET A 48 -5.32 -23.20 -27.76
N SER A 49 -6.02 -24.20 -28.30
CA SER A 49 -6.78 -24.04 -29.56
C SER A 49 -7.85 -22.99 -29.38
N HIS A 50 -8.01 -22.10 -30.39
CA HIS A 50 -9.06 -21.09 -30.37
C HIS A 50 -10.44 -21.73 -30.47
N PRO A 51 -11.42 -21.35 -29.64
CA PRO A 51 -12.72 -22.02 -29.57
C PRO A 51 -13.54 -21.95 -30.86
N GLU A 52 -13.36 -20.89 -31.65
CA GLU A 52 -14.08 -20.72 -32.93
C GLU A 52 -13.23 -21.15 -34.13
N TRP A 53 -11.92 -20.93 -34.07
CA TRP A 53 -10.97 -21.25 -35.15
C TRP A 53 -10.00 -22.35 -34.70
N GLY A 54 -10.50 -23.57 -34.59
CA GLY A 54 -9.78 -24.69 -33.97
C GLY A 54 -8.45 -25.09 -34.63
N HIS A 55 -8.14 -24.54 -35.81
CA HIS A 55 -6.84 -24.71 -36.50
C HIS A 55 -5.80 -23.64 -36.06
N LEU A 56 -6.21 -22.63 -35.31
CA LEU A 56 -5.36 -21.58 -34.74
C LEU A 56 -5.28 -21.72 -33.23
N THR A 57 -4.18 -21.23 -32.66
CA THR A 57 -4.07 -21.07 -31.21
C THR A 57 -4.63 -19.73 -30.78
N VAL A 58 -4.91 -19.57 -29.48
CA VAL A 58 -5.28 -18.28 -28.89
C VAL A 58 -4.17 -17.25 -29.11
N ALA A 59 -2.91 -17.66 -29.07
CA ALA A 59 -1.77 -16.78 -29.33
C ALA A 59 -1.76 -16.27 -30.78
N ASP A 60 -2.10 -17.11 -31.78
CA ASP A 60 -2.13 -16.70 -33.18
C ASP A 60 -3.19 -15.61 -33.39
N VAL A 61 -4.40 -15.82 -32.88
CA VAL A 61 -5.49 -14.85 -32.97
C VAL A 61 -5.18 -13.56 -32.22
N TRP A 62 -4.56 -13.66 -31.03
CA TRP A 62 -4.15 -12.52 -30.23
C TRP A 62 -3.15 -11.62 -30.97
N GLN A 63 -2.22 -12.18 -31.73
CA GLN A 63 -1.28 -11.37 -32.50
C GLN A 63 -1.98 -10.48 -33.54
N ASP A 64 -3.01 -11.00 -34.20
CA ASP A 64 -3.80 -10.24 -35.16
C ASP A 64 -4.70 -9.17 -34.49
N GLU A 65 -5.32 -9.53 -33.37
CA GLU A 65 -6.19 -8.60 -32.63
C GLU A 65 -5.41 -7.48 -31.98
N ARG A 66 -4.23 -7.76 -31.42
CA ARG A 66 -3.41 -6.79 -30.68
C ARG A 66 -3.16 -5.50 -31.46
N ALA A 67 -2.96 -5.61 -32.76
CA ALA A 67 -2.73 -4.44 -33.63
C ALA A 67 -3.97 -3.54 -33.81
N ARG A 68 -5.16 -4.07 -33.48
CA ARG A 68 -6.46 -3.38 -33.64
C ARG A 68 -7.03 -2.89 -32.28
N LEU A 69 -6.41 -3.28 -31.16
CA LEU A 69 -6.85 -2.85 -29.86
C LEU A 69 -6.48 -1.39 -29.60
N MET A 70 -7.33 -0.71 -28.84
CA MET A 70 -7.03 0.64 -28.36
C MET A 70 -5.81 0.58 -27.43
N PRO A 71 -4.87 1.53 -27.55
CA PRO A 71 -3.75 1.59 -26.62
C PRO A 71 -4.26 1.83 -25.20
N ASN A 72 -3.80 1.01 -24.26
CA ASN A 72 -4.03 1.22 -22.82
C ASN A 72 -2.75 1.85 -22.22
N PRO A 73 -2.66 3.18 -22.15
CA PRO A 73 -1.43 3.87 -21.73
C PRO A 73 -1.18 3.80 -20.20
N ARG A 74 -2.14 3.31 -19.44
CA ARG A 74 -2.04 3.24 -17.97
C ARG A 74 -2.40 1.85 -17.47
N ALA A 75 -1.57 1.33 -16.56
CA ALA A 75 -1.93 0.14 -15.80
C ALA A 75 -3.22 0.40 -15.00
N PHE A 76 -4.03 -0.63 -14.82
CA PHE A 76 -5.20 -0.56 -13.96
C PHE A 76 -4.76 -0.30 -12.52
N ASP A 77 -5.27 0.78 -11.94
CA ASP A 77 -5.01 1.14 -10.53
C ASP A 77 -6.01 0.41 -9.64
N GLY A 78 -5.66 -0.82 -9.25
CA GLY A 78 -6.52 -1.72 -8.51
C GLY A 78 -6.40 -1.55 -6.99
N TYR A 79 -7.36 -0.86 -6.38
CA TYR A 79 -7.47 -0.73 -4.93
C TYR A 79 -8.90 -0.95 -4.45
N VAL A 80 -9.05 -1.20 -3.15
CA VAL A 80 -10.35 -1.19 -2.47
C VAL A 80 -10.52 0.14 -1.76
N GLU A 81 -11.48 0.94 -2.21
CA GLU A 81 -11.79 2.23 -1.61
C GLU A 81 -12.78 2.10 -0.45
N ARG A 82 -12.51 2.84 0.63
CA ARG A 82 -13.44 2.98 1.76
C ARG A 82 -13.34 4.37 2.37
N ALA A 83 -14.49 4.95 2.68
CA ALA A 83 -14.54 6.15 3.50
C ALA A 83 -14.19 5.82 4.96
N ALA A 84 -13.39 6.67 5.59
CA ALA A 84 -13.01 6.55 6.98
C ALA A 84 -13.01 7.92 7.68
N LYS A 85 -13.44 7.94 8.94
CA LYS A 85 -13.32 9.14 9.78
C LYS A 85 -11.98 9.14 10.48
N VAL A 86 -11.26 10.24 10.38
CA VAL A 86 -10.02 10.46 11.13
C VAL A 86 -10.37 10.67 12.60
N SER A 87 -9.71 9.92 13.50
CA SER A 87 -9.89 10.07 14.94
C SER A 87 -9.31 11.38 15.45
N SER A 88 -9.65 11.77 16.69
CA SER A 88 -9.05 12.93 17.39
C SER A 88 -7.53 12.75 17.64
N THR A 89 -7.04 11.54 17.53
CA THR A 89 -5.61 11.20 17.63
C THR A 89 -4.92 11.08 16.26
N CYS A 90 -5.57 11.62 15.20
CA CYS A 90 -5.03 11.65 13.83
C CYS A 90 -4.78 10.26 13.23
N LEU A 91 -5.66 9.29 13.51
CA LEU A 91 -5.57 7.94 12.99
C LEU A 91 -6.82 7.57 12.16
N VAL A 92 -6.60 6.84 11.07
CA VAL A 92 -7.64 6.13 10.33
C VAL A 92 -7.52 4.63 10.58
N THR A 93 -8.65 3.91 10.59
CA THR A 93 -8.68 2.45 10.73
C THR A 93 -8.95 1.81 9.38
N VAL A 94 -8.01 1.00 8.90
CA VAL A 94 -8.10 0.26 7.63
C VAL A 94 -7.69 -1.19 7.89
N ALA A 95 -8.49 -2.15 7.42
CA ALA A 95 -8.20 -3.59 7.53
C ALA A 95 -7.79 -4.05 8.95
N ARG A 96 -8.44 -3.51 9.99
CA ARG A 96 -8.18 -3.77 11.44
C ARG A 96 -6.85 -3.23 11.97
N ASN A 97 -6.19 -2.36 11.23
CA ASN A 97 -4.99 -1.65 11.65
C ASN A 97 -5.24 -0.14 11.64
N ARG A 98 -4.40 0.61 12.31
CA ARG A 98 -4.50 2.07 12.40
C ARG A 98 -3.28 2.70 11.74
N TYR A 99 -3.53 3.78 11.00
CA TYR A 99 -2.50 4.51 10.27
C TYR A 99 -2.65 6.01 10.54
N SER A 100 -1.53 6.67 10.79
CA SER A 100 -1.57 8.11 11.06
C SER A 100 -1.82 8.91 9.79
N VAL A 101 -2.46 10.05 9.95
CA VAL A 101 -2.63 11.07 8.91
C VAL A 101 -2.27 12.44 9.48
N PRO A 102 -1.96 13.44 8.65
CA PRO A 102 -1.66 14.79 9.12
C PRO A 102 -2.74 15.31 10.06
N CYS A 103 -2.34 15.91 11.17
CA CYS A 103 -3.24 16.27 12.26
C CYS A 103 -4.30 17.33 11.87
N GLU A 104 -4.13 18.02 10.76
CA GLU A 104 -5.13 18.94 10.20
C GLU A 104 -6.41 18.24 9.75
N TRP A 105 -6.36 16.95 9.46
CA TRP A 105 -7.50 16.14 9.05
C TRP A 105 -8.25 15.50 10.23
N ALA A 106 -7.84 15.76 11.47
CA ALA A 106 -8.50 15.20 12.65
C ALA A 106 -10.00 15.52 12.67
N GLY A 107 -10.83 14.50 12.84
CA GLY A 107 -12.29 14.60 12.87
C GLY A 107 -12.97 14.64 11.50
N GLN A 108 -12.23 14.75 10.41
CA GLN A 108 -12.75 14.83 9.04
C GLN A 108 -12.93 13.44 8.42
N MET A 109 -13.73 13.37 7.36
CA MET A 109 -13.87 12.18 6.52
C MET A 109 -12.83 12.21 5.42
N VAL A 110 -12.19 11.06 5.20
CA VAL A 110 -11.20 10.85 4.14
C VAL A 110 -11.53 9.56 3.38
N SER A 111 -11.01 9.43 2.17
CA SER A 111 -11.02 8.15 1.45
C SER A 111 -9.73 7.37 1.74
N THR A 112 -9.85 6.07 1.89
CA THR A 112 -8.71 5.16 2.09
C THR A 112 -8.66 4.15 0.97
N HIS A 113 -7.55 4.10 0.26
CA HIS A 113 -7.29 3.16 -0.83
C HIS A 113 -6.40 2.02 -0.31
N LEU A 114 -6.97 0.84 -0.24
CA LEU A 114 -6.28 -0.37 0.21
C LEU A 114 -5.69 -1.09 -0.98
N TYR A 115 -4.36 -1.05 -1.10
CA TYR A 115 -3.56 -1.83 -2.05
C TYR A 115 -3.01 -3.11 -1.41
N PRO A 116 -2.46 -4.04 -2.19
CA PRO A 116 -1.81 -5.24 -1.66
C PRO A 116 -0.69 -4.94 -0.66
N ALA A 117 0.18 -3.96 -0.96
CA ALA A 117 1.37 -3.65 -0.17
C ALA A 117 1.30 -2.31 0.59
N GLN A 118 0.33 -1.44 0.31
CA GLN A 118 0.26 -0.09 0.88
C GLN A 118 -1.17 0.36 1.16
N ILE A 119 -1.27 1.37 2.02
CA ILE A 119 -2.48 2.14 2.29
C ILE A 119 -2.23 3.58 1.84
N VAL A 120 -3.10 4.10 1.00
CA VAL A 120 -3.09 5.51 0.62
C VAL A 120 -4.32 6.19 1.20
N VAL A 121 -4.14 7.35 1.81
CA VAL A 121 -5.23 8.17 2.33
C VAL A 121 -5.39 9.41 1.47
N VAL A 122 -6.60 9.65 1.01
CA VAL A 122 -6.94 10.75 0.11
C VAL A 122 -7.99 11.64 0.76
N ALA A 123 -7.79 12.94 0.70
CA ALA A 123 -8.75 13.93 1.16
C ALA A 123 -9.03 14.93 0.04
N GLY A 124 -10.28 15.01 -0.41
CA GLY A 124 -10.59 15.66 -1.69
C GLY A 124 -9.85 14.96 -2.83
N ASP A 125 -9.11 15.72 -3.63
CA ASP A 125 -8.30 15.21 -4.75
C ASP A 125 -6.81 15.05 -4.40
N ALA A 126 -6.44 15.24 -3.11
CA ALA A 126 -5.05 15.20 -2.66
C ALA A 126 -4.74 13.92 -1.87
N MET A 127 -3.64 13.28 -2.21
CA MET A 127 -3.04 12.22 -1.40
C MET A 127 -2.39 12.87 -0.16
N VAL A 128 -2.88 12.52 1.03
CA VAL A 128 -2.46 13.14 2.31
C VAL A 128 -1.56 12.24 3.15
N ALA A 129 -1.61 10.93 2.94
CA ALA A 129 -0.70 10.00 3.61
C ALA A 129 -0.56 8.70 2.80
N THR A 130 0.63 8.09 2.89
CA THR A 130 0.91 6.75 2.37
C THR A 130 1.65 5.95 3.42
N HIS A 131 1.20 4.72 3.66
CA HIS A 131 1.82 3.80 4.60
C HIS A 131 2.00 2.43 3.97
N GLU A 132 3.06 1.74 4.34
CA GLU A 132 3.19 0.31 4.11
C GLU A 132 2.07 -0.43 4.85
N ARG A 133 1.42 -1.37 4.17
CA ARG A 133 0.33 -2.15 4.75
C ARG A 133 0.85 -3.11 5.82
N LEU A 134 0.24 -3.05 7.00
CA LEU A 134 0.53 -3.98 8.09
C LEU A 134 -0.16 -5.33 7.85
N SER A 135 0.59 -6.42 7.99
CA SER A 135 0.11 -7.79 7.75
C SER A 135 -0.71 -8.34 8.90
N ASP A 136 -0.31 -8.02 10.14
CA ASP A 136 -1.00 -8.45 11.35
C ASP A 136 -2.19 -7.54 11.69
N ARG A 137 -2.90 -7.87 12.77
CA ARG A 137 -4.09 -7.13 13.21
C ARG A 137 -3.78 -6.30 14.46
N ASN A 138 -4.59 -5.25 14.67
CA ASN A 138 -4.55 -4.39 15.86
C ASN A 138 -3.22 -3.62 16.04
N GLN A 139 -2.46 -3.48 14.97
CA GLN A 139 -1.25 -2.68 14.96
C GLN A 139 -1.56 -1.22 14.64
N THR A 140 -0.61 -0.34 14.98
CA THR A 140 -0.68 1.07 14.63
C THR A 140 0.65 1.48 13.97
N ARG A 141 0.56 2.08 12.78
CA ARG A 141 1.70 2.67 12.05
C ARG A 141 1.63 4.18 12.20
N TYR A 142 2.67 4.76 12.73
CA TYR A 142 2.81 6.21 12.84
C TYR A 142 3.82 6.72 11.83
N ASP A 143 3.50 7.87 11.24
CA ASP A 143 4.46 8.79 10.69
C ASP A 143 4.49 10.00 11.63
N TRP A 144 5.61 10.25 12.28
CA TRP A 144 5.75 11.33 13.26
C TRP A 144 5.61 12.71 12.61
N GLN A 145 5.91 12.83 11.32
CA GLN A 145 5.80 14.08 10.57
C GLN A 145 4.35 14.60 10.55
N HIS A 146 3.38 13.70 10.56
CA HIS A 146 1.96 14.05 10.64
C HIS A 146 1.59 14.86 11.90
N TYR A 147 2.42 14.78 12.94
CA TYR A 147 2.17 15.44 14.24
C TYR A 147 3.03 16.68 14.45
N VAL A 148 3.86 17.08 13.50
CA VAL A 148 4.70 18.29 13.61
C VAL A 148 3.87 19.54 13.91
N PRO A 149 2.76 19.84 13.19
CA PRO A 149 1.94 21.02 13.51
C PRO A 149 1.30 20.98 14.90
N LEU A 150 1.13 19.78 15.47
CA LEU A 150 0.61 19.61 16.83
C LEU A 150 1.67 19.95 17.87
N ILE A 151 2.91 19.46 17.71
CA ILE A 151 3.99 19.70 18.67
C ILE A 151 4.50 21.14 18.62
N GLU A 152 4.45 21.82 17.49
CA GLU A 152 4.72 23.27 17.41
C GLU A 152 3.78 24.06 18.31
N ARG A 153 2.49 23.70 18.35
CA ARG A 153 1.50 24.33 19.23
C ARG A 153 1.54 23.84 20.67
N LYS A 154 1.89 22.57 20.89
CA LYS A 154 1.89 21.89 22.18
C LYS A 154 3.14 21.01 22.34
N PRO A 155 4.33 21.61 22.55
CA PRO A 155 5.61 20.87 22.63
C PRO A 155 5.61 19.76 23.68
N GLY A 156 4.88 19.92 24.80
CA GLY A 156 4.73 18.91 25.84
C GLY A 156 4.14 17.56 25.36
N ALA A 157 3.48 17.53 24.21
CA ALA A 157 3.00 16.28 23.60
C ALA A 157 4.13 15.31 23.22
N LEU A 158 5.36 15.81 23.00
CA LEU A 158 6.56 14.99 22.78
C LEU A 158 6.89 14.04 23.92
N ARG A 159 6.47 14.34 25.16
CA ARG A 159 6.79 13.54 26.33
C ARG A 159 6.03 12.20 26.38
N ASN A 160 4.78 12.21 25.89
CA ASN A 160 3.86 11.08 26.02
C ASN A 160 3.37 10.52 24.68
N GLY A 161 3.97 10.93 23.56
CA GLY A 161 3.46 10.62 22.23
C GLY A 161 3.98 9.31 21.68
N ALA A 162 3.10 8.30 21.49
CA ALA A 162 3.39 7.11 20.71
C ALA A 162 3.92 7.39 19.29
N PRO A 163 3.48 8.47 18.59
CA PRO A 163 4.01 8.80 17.27
C PRO A 163 5.52 9.07 17.23
N PHE A 164 6.12 9.45 18.35
CA PHE A 164 7.55 9.80 18.44
C PHE A 164 8.41 8.66 19.02
N ALA A 165 7.85 7.47 19.20
CA ALA A 165 8.60 6.29 19.66
C ALA A 165 9.59 5.80 18.59
N ASP A 166 9.18 5.86 17.31
CA ASP A 166 9.91 5.33 16.16
C ASP A 166 10.64 6.42 15.35
N LEU A 167 11.07 7.50 16.02
CA LEU A 167 11.95 8.49 15.40
C LEU A 167 13.27 7.84 14.93
N PRO A 168 13.92 8.35 13.86
CA PRO A 168 15.28 7.98 13.51
C PRO A 168 16.23 8.08 14.70
N GLU A 169 17.21 7.17 14.77
CA GLU A 169 18.09 7.04 15.96
C GLU A 169 18.77 8.35 16.40
N PRO A 170 19.29 9.21 15.50
CA PRO A 170 19.85 10.49 15.90
C PRO A 170 18.83 11.38 16.61
N LEU A 171 17.60 11.45 16.08
CA LEU A 171 16.51 12.25 16.65
C LEU A 171 16.00 11.65 17.98
N GLN A 172 16.01 10.33 18.14
CA GLN A 172 15.70 9.69 19.42
C GLN A 172 16.72 10.05 20.49
N ARG A 173 18.02 10.02 20.17
CA ARG A 173 19.11 10.42 21.10
C ARG A 173 18.97 11.88 21.50
N MET A 174 18.76 12.76 20.53
CA MET A 174 18.55 14.19 20.77
C MET A 174 17.32 14.43 21.66
N ARG A 175 16.19 13.78 21.36
CA ARG A 175 14.96 13.86 22.15
C ARG A 175 15.20 13.45 23.61
N LYS A 176 15.89 12.33 23.84
CA LYS A 176 16.22 11.89 25.21
C LYS A 176 17.02 12.94 25.97
N GLY A 177 18.04 13.52 25.34
CA GLY A 177 18.86 14.58 25.96
C GLY A 177 18.08 15.86 26.28
N LEU A 178 17.30 16.35 25.30
CA LEU A 178 16.59 17.61 25.41
C LEU A 178 15.41 17.54 26.41
N LEU A 179 14.64 16.45 26.43
CA LEU A 179 13.46 16.34 27.29
C LEU A 179 13.78 16.33 28.80
N HIS A 180 15.04 16.12 29.19
CA HIS A 180 15.50 16.27 30.57
C HIS A 180 15.84 17.72 30.97
N GLN A 181 15.90 18.64 29.98
CA GLN A 181 16.24 20.04 30.22
C GLN A 181 14.96 20.89 30.26
N GLU A 182 15.01 22.00 30.99
CA GLU A 182 13.93 22.98 30.99
C GLU A 182 13.79 23.62 29.62
N GLY A 183 12.57 23.63 29.06
CA GLY A 183 12.30 24.12 27.70
C GLY A 183 12.77 23.21 26.55
N GLY A 184 13.37 22.06 26.85
CA GLY A 184 13.91 21.16 25.84
C GLY A 184 12.87 20.55 24.92
N ASP A 185 11.62 20.47 25.34
CA ASP A 185 10.49 20.06 24.50
C ASP A 185 10.20 21.09 23.38
N ARG A 186 10.36 22.40 23.64
CA ARG A 186 10.22 23.44 22.62
C ARG A 186 11.36 23.37 21.59
N VAL A 187 12.58 23.18 22.06
CA VAL A 187 13.75 23.04 21.17
C VAL A 187 13.59 21.80 20.29
N MET A 188 13.20 20.67 20.87
CA MET A 188 12.97 19.46 20.09
C MET A 188 11.83 19.61 19.08
N ALA A 189 10.75 20.30 19.43
CA ALA A 189 9.67 20.57 18.49
C ALA A 189 10.13 21.42 17.30
N GLN A 190 10.98 22.42 17.53
CA GLN A 190 11.59 23.24 16.46
C GLN A 190 12.49 22.39 15.55
N VAL A 191 13.33 21.54 16.12
CA VAL A 191 14.17 20.60 15.34
C VAL A 191 13.30 19.72 14.45
N LEU A 192 12.28 19.08 15.02
CA LEU A 192 11.39 18.20 14.24
C LEU A 192 10.59 18.95 13.16
N ALA A 193 10.31 20.24 13.36
CA ALA A 193 9.62 21.08 12.38
C ALA A 193 10.51 21.42 11.17
N GLU A 194 11.82 21.42 11.33
CA GLU A 194 12.76 21.71 10.23
C GLU A 194 13.05 20.46 9.36
N VAL A 195 12.97 19.25 9.92
CA VAL A 195 13.29 18.02 9.18
C VAL A 195 12.45 17.84 7.91
N PRO A 196 11.11 18.05 7.89
CA PRO A 196 10.33 17.94 6.65
C PRO A 196 10.71 18.97 5.58
N LYS A 197 11.33 20.09 5.97
CA LYS A 197 11.71 21.18 5.06
C LYS A 197 13.10 20.98 4.47
N GLN A 198 14.02 20.41 5.23
CA GLN A 198 15.45 20.36 4.89
C GLN A 198 15.97 18.93 4.67
N GLY A 199 15.19 17.91 5.06
CA GLY A 199 15.65 16.52 5.07
C GLY A 199 16.42 16.13 6.34
N LEU A 200 16.72 14.84 6.46
CA LEU A 200 17.44 14.28 7.62
C LEU A 200 18.97 14.46 7.52
N ASP A 201 19.48 14.80 6.35
CA ASP A 201 20.91 14.90 6.04
C ASP A 201 21.46 16.34 6.18
N ALA A 202 20.63 17.28 6.68
CA ALA A 202 20.97 18.68 6.85
C ALA A 202 21.55 19.01 8.24
#